data_a517f44bafecf712b493d3b4543a9b65
#
_entry.id   a517f44bafecf712b493d3b4543a9b65
#
_cell.length_a   1.000
_cell.length_b   1.000
_cell.length_c   1.000
_cell.angle_alpha   90.00
_cell.angle_beta   90.00
_cell.angle_gamma   90.00
#
_symmetry.space_group_name_H-M   'P 1'
#
loop_
_entity.id
_entity.type
_entity.pdbx_description
1 polymer ?
#
loop_
_entity_poly.entity_id
_entity_poly.type
_entity_poly.pdbx_seq_one_letter_code
_entity_poly.pdbx_strand_id
1 'polypeptide(L)'
;MNVETVTLSTSDGEFSAYLAHPASEPAAAIVVIQEIFGVNAFVREVCDRLAAQGYLAIAPDLFWRIEPGIDLTDHTDEHWKRAFELYNAFDVDAGVRDIATTIDWVRAKSSGKVGAIGFCLGGLLAYLTATRTDADAVVAYYGVGIDKFTAEADKLANPLLLHIAEEDQFVPKEAQAQILTALKNHAHVEIHTYPGRDHAFSRTGGDHYHAEDAAKAAERTFAFFKTNLG
;
A
#
# COMPACT_ATOMS: atom_id res chain seq x y z
N MET A 1 -2.55 -18.04 13.38
CA MET A 1 -2.52 -17.42 12.06
C MET A 1 -1.67 -18.30 11.17
N ASN A 2 -2.13 -18.62 9.97
CA ASN A 2 -1.35 -19.42 9.02
C ASN A 2 -0.70 -18.45 8.01
N VAL A 3 0.62 -18.50 7.88
CA VAL A 3 1.39 -17.67 6.97
C VAL A 3 2.31 -18.54 6.11
N GLU A 4 2.51 -18.15 4.88
CA GLU A 4 3.44 -18.82 3.97
C GLU A 4 4.10 -17.83 3.01
N THR A 5 5.18 -18.25 2.40
CA THR A 5 5.77 -17.52 1.26
C THR A 5 5.35 -18.24 -0.02
N VAL A 6 4.76 -17.49 -0.94
CA VAL A 6 4.36 -18.02 -2.26
C VAL A 6 5.21 -17.39 -3.36
N THR A 7 5.27 -18.04 -4.52
CA THR A 7 5.96 -17.55 -5.70
C THR A 7 4.92 -17.18 -6.77
N LEU A 8 5.08 -15.99 -7.34
CA LEU A 8 4.28 -15.50 -8.45
C LEU A 8 5.16 -15.41 -9.70
N SER A 9 4.59 -15.78 -10.86
CA SER A 9 5.31 -15.79 -12.13
C SER A 9 4.80 -14.65 -13.04
N THR A 10 5.73 -13.97 -13.70
CA THR A 10 5.48 -12.96 -14.73
C THR A 10 6.26 -13.30 -16.00
N SER A 11 6.06 -12.52 -17.08
CA SER A 11 6.90 -12.62 -18.27
C SER A 11 8.39 -12.32 -18.02
N ASP A 12 8.69 -11.57 -16.97
CA ASP A 12 10.04 -11.09 -16.66
C ASP A 12 10.78 -12.02 -15.69
N GLY A 13 10.07 -12.95 -15.03
CA GLY A 13 10.62 -13.87 -14.04
C GLY A 13 9.63 -14.17 -12.91
N GLU A 14 10.18 -14.57 -11.76
CA GLU A 14 9.40 -14.96 -10.58
C GLU A 14 9.78 -14.10 -9.38
N PHE A 15 8.80 -13.79 -8.54
CA PHE A 15 9.00 -13.08 -7.29
C PHE A 15 8.24 -13.72 -6.14
N SER A 16 8.77 -13.54 -4.93
CA SER A 16 8.14 -14.03 -3.72
C SER A 16 7.07 -13.06 -3.20
N ALA A 17 6.10 -13.59 -2.45
CA ALA A 17 5.17 -12.79 -1.68
C ALA A 17 4.89 -13.44 -0.32
N TYR A 18 4.73 -12.61 0.71
CA TYR A 18 4.23 -13.03 2.02
C TYR A 18 2.72 -13.15 1.96
N LEU A 19 2.16 -14.29 2.35
CA LEU A 19 0.73 -14.59 2.34
C LEU A 19 0.25 -14.92 3.74
N ALA A 20 -0.71 -14.17 4.25
CA ALA A 20 -1.36 -14.37 5.54
C ALA A 20 -2.82 -14.81 5.33
N HIS A 21 -3.18 -15.97 5.89
CA HIS A 21 -4.51 -16.55 5.78
C HIS A 21 -5.40 -16.17 6.95
N PRO A 22 -6.67 -15.83 6.71
CA PRO A 22 -7.65 -15.72 7.77
C PRO A 22 -7.97 -17.08 8.39
N ALA A 23 -8.63 -17.06 9.55
CA ALA A 23 -9.03 -18.29 10.24
C ALA A 23 -10.20 -19.04 9.58
N SER A 24 -10.93 -18.37 8.69
CA SER A 24 -12.08 -18.90 7.94
C SER A 24 -11.88 -18.65 6.43
N GLU A 25 -12.79 -19.14 5.61
CA GLU A 25 -12.80 -18.81 4.18
C GLU A 25 -12.74 -17.27 3.99
N PRO A 26 -11.84 -16.77 3.12
CA PRO A 26 -11.64 -15.34 2.99
C PRO A 26 -12.84 -14.66 2.34
N ALA A 27 -13.30 -13.55 2.94
CA ALA A 27 -14.34 -12.71 2.38
C ALA A 27 -13.87 -12.04 1.08
N ALA A 28 -12.63 -11.52 1.09
CA ALA A 28 -11.96 -10.90 -0.05
C ALA A 28 -10.43 -11.01 0.13
N ALA A 29 -9.66 -10.55 -0.85
CA ALA A 29 -8.22 -10.44 -0.71
C ALA A 29 -7.75 -8.99 -0.66
N ILE A 30 -6.59 -8.74 -0.04
CA ILE A 30 -5.96 -7.42 -0.01
C ILE A 30 -4.47 -7.57 -0.32
N VAL A 31 -4.03 -6.83 -1.34
CA VAL A 31 -2.60 -6.67 -1.67
C VAL A 31 -2.02 -5.57 -0.80
N VAL A 32 -1.00 -5.90 -0.01
CA VAL A 32 -0.27 -4.95 0.85
C VAL A 32 1.01 -4.52 0.15
N ILE A 33 1.11 -3.23 -0.16
CA ILE A 33 2.18 -2.67 -0.96
C ILE A 33 3.20 -2.01 -0.05
N GLN A 34 4.44 -2.48 -0.14
CA GLN A 34 5.58 -2.13 0.71
C GLN A 34 5.98 -0.64 0.63
N GLU A 35 6.66 -0.19 1.67
CA GLU A 35 7.45 1.05 1.67
C GLU A 35 8.81 0.84 0.95
N ILE A 36 9.72 1.79 1.10
CA ILE A 36 11.11 1.66 0.55
C ILE A 36 11.98 0.64 1.31
N PHE A 37 11.45 -0.02 2.33
CA PHE A 37 12.16 -0.96 3.20
C PHE A 37 11.90 -2.45 2.86
N GLY A 38 11.19 -2.74 1.77
CA GLY A 38 10.84 -4.10 1.37
C GLY A 38 9.67 -4.69 2.15
N VAL A 39 9.49 -6.01 2.05
CA VAL A 39 8.45 -6.76 2.80
C VAL A 39 8.95 -7.02 4.23
N ASN A 40 9.12 -5.93 4.97
CA ASN A 40 9.67 -5.93 6.32
C ASN A 40 8.63 -6.31 7.40
N ALA A 41 9.05 -6.26 8.67
CA ALA A 41 8.19 -6.62 9.80
C ALA A 41 6.88 -5.80 9.83
N PHE A 42 6.92 -4.50 9.50
CA PHE A 42 5.73 -3.65 9.46
C PHE A 42 4.74 -4.12 8.37
N VAL A 43 5.22 -4.39 7.17
CA VAL A 43 4.37 -4.86 6.05
C VAL A 43 3.74 -6.21 6.38
N ARG A 44 4.51 -7.13 6.98
CA ARG A 44 4.00 -8.43 7.42
C ARG A 44 2.97 -8.28 8.55
N GLU A 45 3.19 -7.38 9.51
CA GLU A 45 2.20 -7.06 10.57
C GLU A 45 0.89 -6.52 9.98
N VAL A 46 0.95 -5.69 8.93
CA VAL A 46 -0.26 -5.22 8.23
C VAL A 46 -1.01 -6.39 7.61
N CYS A 47 -0.32 -7.31 6.93
CA CYS A 47 -0.94 -8.54 6.40
C CYS A 47 -1.62 -9.35 7.50
N ASP A 48 -0.94 -9.55 8.62
CA ASP A 48 -1.43 -10.31 9.76
C ASP A 48 -2.69 -9.68 10.37
N ARG A 49 -2.72 -8.35 10.50
CA ARG A 49 -3.90 -7.61 10.99
C ARG A 49 -5.08 -7.71 10.04
N LEU A 50 -4.85 -7.67 8.72
CA LEU A 50 -5.89 -7.86 7.71
C LEU A 50 -6.43 -9.29 7.73
N ALA A 51 -5.56 -10.29 7.88
CA ALA A 51 -5.97 -11.69 8.03
C ALA A 51 -6.81 -11.92 9.29
N ALA A 52 -6.50 -11.24 10.40
CA ALA A 52 -7.32 -11.26 11.61
C ALA A 52 -8.71 -10.63 11.41
N GLN A 53 -8.90 -9.77 10.41
CA GLN A 53 -10.18 -9.19 9.99
C GLN A 53 -10.94 -10.05 8.97
N GLY A 54 -10.39 -11.20 8.55
CA GLY A 54 -11.05 -12.11 7.63
C GLY A 54 -10.63 -11.99 6.16
N TYR A 55 -9.63 -11.16 5.84
CA TYR A 55 -9.11 -11.01 4.48
C TYR A 55 -7.93 -11.95 4.21
N LEU A 56 -7.82 -12.45 2.98
CA LEU A 56 -6.58 -13.06 2.49
C LEU A 56 -5.60 -11.93 2.13
N ALA A 57 -4.52 -11.79 2.90
CA ALA A 57 -3.59 -10.66 2.74
C ALA A 57 -2.27 -11.11 2.12
N ILE A 58 -1.83 -10.41 1.06
CA ILE A 58 -0.62 -10.76 0.31
C ILE A 58 0.28 -9.55 0.10
N ALA A 59 1.57 -9.67 0.42
CA ALA A 59 2.57 -8.63 0.19
C ALA A 59 3.63 -9.12 -0.80
N PRO A 60 3.61 -8.66 -2.07
CA PRO A 60 4.63 -9.00 -3.05
C PRO A 60 5.96 -8.30 -2.75
N ASP A 61 7.07 -8.99 -2.98
CA ASP A 61 8.40 -8.39 -2.98
C ASP A 61 8.60 -7.57 -4.28
N LEU A 62 8.40 -6.28 -4.22
CA LEU A 62 8.48 -5.41 -5.39
C LEU A 62 9.92 -5.02 -5.75
N PHE A 63 10.90 -5.30 -4.88
CA PHE A 63 12.30 -5.04 -5.19
C PHE A 63 13.01 -6.21 -5.87
N TRP A 64 12.32 -7.31 -6.14
CA TRP A 64 12.89 -8.54 -6.66
C TRP A 64 13.75 -8.39 -7.93
N ARG A 65 13.46 -7.41 -8.81
CA ARG A 65 14.27 -7.14 -10.01
C ARG A 65 15.61 -6.47 -9.70
N ILE A 66 15.75 -5.86 -8.52
CA ILE A 66 16.97 -5.19 -8.07
C ILE A 66 17.70 -6.10 -7.10
N GLU A 67 17.03 -6.49 -6.03
CA GLU A 67 17.53 -7.40 -5.01
C GLU A 67 16.34 -8.05 -4.28
N PRO A 68 16.16 -9.37 -4.43
CA PRO A 68 15.05 -10.06 -3.77
C PRO A 68 15.27 -10.21 -2.27
N GLY A 69 14.17 -10.20 -1.51
CA GLY A 69 14.18 -10.48 -0.07
C GLY A 69 14.64 -9.30 0.79
N ILE A 70 14.50 -8.08 0.32
CA ILE A 70 14.79 -6.87 1.10
C ILE A 70 13.89 -6.80 2.33
N ASP A 71 14.52 -6.67 3.51
CA ASP A 71 13.89 -6.54 4.83
C ASP A 71 14.69 -5.52 5.66
N LEU A 72 14.42 -4.24 5.43
CA LEU A 72 15.10 -3.13 6.08
C LEU A 72 14.19 -2.46 7.13
N THR A 73 14.81 -1.62 7.97
CA THR A 73 14.12 -0.78 8.96
C THR A 73 14.53 0.68 8.79
N ASP A 74 13.82 1.59 9.43
CA ASP A 74 14.17 3.02 9.50
C ASP A 74 15.08 3.40 10.68
N HIS A 75 15.66 2.40 11.37
CA HIS A 75 16.41 2.62 12.61
C HIS A 75 17.89 2.94 12.44
N THR A 76 18.46 2.75 11.24
CA THR A 76 19.88 2.99 11.01
C THR A 76 20.14 3.75 9.71
N ASP A 77 21.17 4.58 9.69
CA ASP A 77 21.60 5.33 8.50
C ASP A 77 21.96 4.39 7.35
N GLU A 78 22.51 3.21 7.64
CA GLU A 78 22.83 2.19 6.64
C GLU A 78 21.59 1.68 5.92
N HIS A 79 20.52 1.35 6.68
CA HIS A 79 19.26 0.92 6.13
C HIS A 79 18.58 2.04 5.32
N TRP A 80 18.60 3.27 5.79
CA TRP A 80 18.10 4.42 5.06
C TRP A 80 18.84 4.62 3.74
N LYS A 81 20.19 4.57 3.76
CA LYS A 81 21.00 4.68 2.55
C LYS A 81 20.60 3.61 1.55
N ARG A 82 20.53 2.34 1.98
CA ARG A 82 20.16 1.23 1.11
C ARG A 82 18.73 1.38 0.57
N ALA A 83 17.77 1.78 1.40
CA ALA A 83 16.39 2.02 1.01
C ALA A 83 16.28 3.11 -0.07
N PHE A 84 17.04 4.20 0.03
CA PHE A 84 17.08 5.23 -1.01
C PHE A 84 17.76 4.76 -2.31
N GLU A 85 18.79 3.92 -2.24
CA GLU A 85 19.38 3.29 -3.44
C GLU A 85 18.34 2.44 -4.19
N LEU A 86 17.56 1.63 -3.46
CA LEU A 86 16.48 0.82 -4.02
C LEU A 86 15.36 1.70 -4.61
N TYR A 87 14.92 2.72 -3.87
CA TYR A 87 13.91 3.68 -4.33
C TYR A 87 14.30 4.37 -5.64
N ASN A 88 15.56 4.82 -5.74
CA ASN A 88 16.06 5.51 -6.93
C ASN A 88 16.22 4.59 -8.15
N ALA A 89 16.43 3.28 -7.93
CA ALA A 89 16.55 2.28 -8.98
C ALA A 89 15.20 1.64 -9.37
N PHE A 90 14.12 1.93 -8.61
CA PHE A 90 12.83 1.28 -8.77
C PHE A 90 12.07 1.78 -10.00
N ASP A 91 11.62 0.84 -10.83
CA ASP A 91 10.70 1.12 -11.95
C ASP A 91 9.24 1.06 -11.47
N VAL A 92 8.62 2.23 -11.35
CA VAL A 92 7.24 2.39 -10.88
C VAL A 92 6.24 1.62 -11.77
N ASP A 93 6.43 1.67 -13.10
CA ASP A 93 5.50 1.01 -14.04
C ASP A 93 5.65 -0.52 -13.96
N ALA A 94 6.87 -1.03 -13.78
CA ALA A 94 7.10 -2.46 -13.51
C ALA A 94 6.45 -2.88 -12.18
N GLY A 95 6.59 -2.07 -11.13
CA GLY A 95 5.96 -2.33 -9.84
C GLY A 95 4.43 -2.41 -9.93
N VAL A 96 3.78 -1.53 -10.68
CA VAL A 96 2.33 -1.60 -10.90
C VAL A 96 1.94 -2.87 -11.67
N ARG A 97 2.74 -3.32 -12.65
CA ARG A 97 2.50 -4.60 -13.33
C ARG A 97 2.61 -5.81 -12.40
N ASP A 98 3.57 -5.79 -11.46
CA ASP A 98 3.72 -6.85 -10.46
C ASP A 98 2.54 -6.87 -9.48
N ILE A 99 2.04 -5.69 -9.10
CA ILE A 99 0.83 -5.57 -8.27
C ILE A 99 -0.38 -6.12 -9.04
N ALA A 100 -0.56 -5.79 -10.32
CA ALA A 100 -1.64 -6.33 -11.14
C ALA A 100 -1.57 -7.87 -11.22
N THR A 101 -0.39 -8.44 -11.46
CA THR A 101 -0.17 -9.90 -11.41
C THR A 101 -0.55 -10.48 -10.05
N THR A 102 -0.24 -9.78 -8.96
CA THR A 102 -0.57 -10.22 -7.60
C THR A 102 -2.09 -10.17 -7.36
N ILE A 103 -2.78 -9.14 -7.88
CA ILE A 103 -4.24 -9.01 -7.84
C ILE A 103 -4.89 -10.20 -8.57
N ASP A 104 -4.48 -10.50 -9.78
CA ASP A 104 -5.01 -11.62 -10.56
C ASP A 104 -4.81 -12.96 -9.84
N TRP A 105 -3.61 -13.18 -9.29
CA TRP A 105 -3.26 -14.41 -8.57
C TRP A 105 -4.11 -14.61 -7.33
N VAL A 106 -4.31 -13.57 -6.51
CA VAL A 106 -5.05 -13.67 -5.25
C VAL A 106 -6.56 -13.63 -5.45
N ARG A 107 -7.06 -13.00 -6.52
CA ARG A 107 -8.48 -12.97 -6.90
C ARG A 107 -9.04 -14.38 -7.08
N ALA A 108 -8.26 -15.26 -7.69
CA ALA A 108 -8.64 -16.66 -7.88
C ALA A 108 -8.70 -17.50 -6.58
N LYS A 109 -8.25 -16.94 -5.46
CA LYS A 109 -8.14 -17.64 -4.15
C LYS A 109 -9.05 -17.05 -3.07
N SER A 110 -9.89 -16.10 -3.42
CA SER A 110 -10.82 -15.41 -2.51
C SER A 110 -12.23 -15.37 -3.07
N SER A 111 -13.11 -14.55 -2.50
CA SER A 111 -14.48 -14.32 -3.02
C SER A 111 -14.53 -13.66 -4.41
N GLY A 112 -13.37 -13.35 -5.01
CA GLY A 112 -13.26 -12.65 -6.28
C GLY A 112 -13.06 -11.14 -6.17
N LYS A 113 -13.29 -10.52 -5.00
CA LYS A 113 -12.96 -9.11 -4.75
C LYS A 113 -11.55 -8.94 -4.21
N VAL A 114 -10.83 -7.95 -4.72
CA VAL A 114 -9.45 -7.64 -4.31
C VAL A 114 -9.28 -6.16 -4.03
N GLY A 115 -8.89 -5.84 -2.80
CA GLY A 115 -8.42 -4.52 -2.43
C GLY A 115 -6.90 -4.39 -2.51
N ALA A 116 -6.41 -3.16 -2.39
CA ALA A 116 -5.00 -2.88 -2.19
C ALA A 116 -4.80 -1.81 -1.13
N ILE A 117 -3.69 -1.90 -0.39
CA ILE A 117 -3.27 -0.91 0.59
C ILE A 117 -1.78 -0.68 0.45
N GLY A 118 -1.34 0.59 0.46
CA GLY A 118 0.07 0.90 0.32
C GLY A 118 0.51 2.08 1.16
N PHE A 119 1.81 2.11 1.50
CA PHE A 119 2.43 3.05 2.42
C PHE A 119 3.65 3.70 1.79
N CYS A 120 3.85 5.01 1.93
CA CYS A 120 5.02 5.72 1.38
C CYS A 120 5.14 5.56 -0.16
N LEU A 121 6.20 4.93 -0.67
CA LEU A 121 6.29 4.47 -2.06
C LEU A 121 5.07 3.63 -2.44
N GLY A 122 4.70 2.69 -1.57
CA GLY A 122 3.50 1.87 -1.76
C GLY A 122 2.21 2.69 -1.77
N GLY A 123 2.17 3.86 -1.13
CA GLY A 123 1.03 4.79 -1.21
C GLY A 123 0.88 5.40 -2.61
N LEU A 124 1.99 5.75 -3.27
CA LEU A 124 1.99 6.11 -4.68
C LEU A 124 1.54 4.94 -5.55
N LEU A 125 2.11 3.75 -5.34
CA LEU A 125 1.76 2.55 -6.11
C LEU A 125 0.30 2.15 -5.91
N ALA A 126 -0.26 2.34 -4.72
CA ALA A 126 -1.68 2.14 -4.46
C ALA A 126 -2.54 3.11 -5.28
N TYR A 127 -2.21 4.40 -5.32
CA TYR A 127 -2.89 5.34 -6.18
C TYR A 127 -2.85 4.91 -7.67
N LEU A 128 -1.67 4.50 -8.15
CA LEU A 128 -1.52 4.01 -9.53
C LEU A 128 -2.23 2.67 -9.76
N THR A 129 -2.34 1.82 -8.74
CA THR A 129 -3.17 0.61 -8.78
C THR A 129 -4.63 0.98 -8.98
N ALA A 130 -5.15 1.99 -8.26
CA ALA A 130 -6.53 2.46 -8.43
C ALA A 130 -6.82 3.04 -9.83
N THR A 131 -5.82 3.67 -10.48
CA THR A 131 -5.99 4.28 -11.80
C THR A 131 -5.67 3.36 -12.98
N ARG A 132 -4.96 2.24 -12.76
CA ARG A 132 -4.39 1.42 -13.83
C ARG A 132 -4.74 -0.06 -13.76
N THR A 133 -5.46 -0.50 -12.72
CA THR A 133 -5.88 -1.90 -12.56
C THR A 133 -7.37 -1.97 -12.26
N ASP A 134 -7.88 -3.19 -12.10
CA ASP A 134 -9.26 -3.49 -11.74
C ASP A 134 -9.45 -3.79 -10.24
N ALA A 135 -8.54 -3.31 -9.38
CA ALA A 135 -8.68 -3.42 -7.93
C ALA A 135 -10.02 -2.82 -7.46
N ASP A 136 -10.78 -3.56 -6.64
CA ASP A 136 -12.15 -3.20 -6.26
C ASP A 136 -12.22 -2.07 -5.22
N ALA A 137 -11.18 -1.88 -4.41
CA ALA A 137 -11.06 -0.80 -3.42
C ALA A 137 -9.59 -0.58 -3.05
N VAL A 138 -9.14 0.66 -2.96
CA VAL A 138 -7.72 0.96 -2.72
C VAL A 138 -7.54 1.98 -1.60
N VAL A 139 -6.52 1.76 -0.77
CA VAL A 139 -6.13 2.68 0.33
C VAL A 139 -4.67 3.09 0.17
N ALA A 140 -4.40 4.39 0.20
CA ALA A 140 -3.07 4.94 0.11
C ALA A 140 -2.73 5.77 1.36
N TYR A 141 -1.65 5.41 2.04
CA TYR A 141 -1.11 6.12 3.20
C TYR A 141 0.10 6.94 2.78
N TYR A 142 0.06 8.25 3.07
CA TYR A 142 1.15 9.21 2.86
C TYR A 142 1.99 8.95 1.59
N GLY A 143 1.30 8.77 0.46
CA GLY A 143 1.92 8.41 -0.82
C GLY A 143 2.83 9.49 -1.38
N VAL A 144 4.11 9.17 -1.54
CA VAL A 144 5.14 10.09 -2.04
C VAL A 144 5.12 10.13 -3.56
N GLY A 145 4.81 11.29 -4.14
CA GLY A 145 4.83 11.50 -5.59
C GLY A 145 3.49 11.34 -6.30
N ILE A 146 2.36 11.18 -5.58
CA ILE A 146 1.00 11.16 -6.18
C ILE A 146 0.74 12.45 -6.96
N ASP A 147 1.26 13.60 -6.51
CA ASP A 147 1.15 14.90 -7.18
C ASP A 147 1.56 14.88 -8.66
N LYS A 148 2.56 14.05 -9.00
CA LYS A 148 3.08 13.89 -10.37
C LYS A 148 2.15 13.10 -11.30
N PHE A 149 1.17 12.39 -10.75
CA PHE A 149 0.25 11.51 -11.46
C PHE A 149 -1.23 11.94 -11.34
N THR A 150 -1.50 13.12 -10.81
CA THR A 150 -2.88 13.63 -10.62
C THR A 150 -3.68 13.75 -11.93
N ALA A 151 -3.01 13.85 -13.07
CA ALA A 151 -3.65 13.78 -14.40
C ALA A 151 -4.32 12.42 -14.69
N GLU A 152 -4.02 11.36 -13.91
CA GLU A 152 -4.66 10.06 -14.03
C GLU A 152 -5.97 9.95 -13.20
N ALA A 153 -6.35 10.98 -12.46
CA ALA A 153 -7.55 10.95 -11.61
C ALA A 153 -8.83 10.56 -12.38
N ASP A 154 -8.97 11.02 -13.63
CA ASP A 154 -10.12 10.70 -14.48
C ASP A 154 -10.26 9.19 -14.81
N LYS A 155 -9.22 8.39 -14.54
CA LYS A 155 -9.26 6.92 -14.72
C LYS A 155 -9.82 6.18 -13.50
N LEU A 156 -10.01 6.86 -12.36
CA LEU A 156 -10.55 6.24 -11.15
C LEU A 156 -12.00 5.78 -11.38
N ALA A 157 -12.19 4.48 -11.36
CA ALA A 157 -13.51 3.86 -11.52
C ALA A 157 -14.00 3.20 -10.23
N ASN A 158 -13.10 2.88 -9.30
CA ASN A 158 -13.36 2.19 -8.04
C ASN A 158 -12.97 3.05 -6.83
N PRO A 159 -13.50 2.78 -5.63
CA PRO A 159 -13.24 3.54 -4.43
C PRO A 159 -11.74 3.63 -4.06
N LEU A 160 -11.30 4.85 -3.75
CA LEU A 160 -9.95 5.17 -3.27
C LEU A 160 -10.04 5.97 -1.96
N LEU A 161 -9.34 5.51 -0.92
CA LEU A 161 -9.17 6.22 0.34
C LEU A 161 -7.73 6.73 0.47
N LEU A 162 -7.57 8.03 0.77
CA LEU A 162 -6.26 8.64 1.02
C LEU A 162 -6.12 9.06 2.49
N HIS A 163 -5.01 8.68 3.11
CA HIS A 163 -4.56 9.19 4.41
C HIS A 163 -3.34 10.11 4.20
N ILE A 164 -3.50 11.41 4.46
CA ILE A 164 -2.47 12.43 4.22
C ILE A 164 -1.98 12.97 5.56
N ALA A 165 -0.69 12.83 5.83
CA ALA A 165 -0.01 13.50 6.95
C ALA A 165 0.24 14.96 6.59
N GLU A 166 -0.23 15.90 7.40
CA GLU A 166 -0.16 17.32 7.02
C GLU A 166 1.25 17.90 7.12
N GLU A 167 2.09 17.40 8.04
CA GLU A 167 3.47 17.88 8.22
C GLU A 167 4.50 16.93 7.59
N ASP A 168 4.10 16.22 6.52
CA ASP A 168 4.92 15.23 5.84
C ASP A 168 6.12 15.86 5.13
N GLN A 169 7.34 15.52 5.59
CA GLN A 169 8.58 16.01 5.02
C GLN A 169 8.86 15.51 3.58
N PHE A 170 8.25 14.40 3.16
CA PHE A 170 8.40 13.83 1.82
C PHE A 170 7.27 14.20 0.87
N VAL A 171 6.16 14.73 1.40
CA VAL A 171 5.03 15.24 0.60
C VAL A 171 4.77 16.70 0.99
N PRO A 172 5.52 17.66 0.43
CA PRO A 172 5.45 19.07 0.83
C PRO A 172 4.07 19.66 0.58
N LYS A 173 3.74 20.78 1.23
CA LYS A 173 2.42 21.42 1.20
C LYS A 173 1.91 21.69 -0.22
N GLU A 174 2.82 22.01 -1.15
CA GLU A 174 2.49 22.26 -2.56
C GLU A 174 2.01 20.97 -3.24
N ALA A 175 2.68 19.84 -3.00
CA ALA A 175 2.27 18.52 -3.49
C ALA A 175 0.93 18.10 -2.88
N GLN A 176 0.74 18.30 -1.56
CA GLN A 176 -0.54 18.04 -0.88
C GLN A 176 -1.67 18.86 -1.50
N ALA A 177 -1.43 20.18 -1.77
CA ALA A 177 -2.41 21.04 -2.38
C ALA A 177 -2.79 20.59 -3.80
N GLN A 178 -1.84 20.09 -4.60
CA GLN A 178 -2.11 19.53 -5.93
C GLN A 178 -2.97 18.27 -5.83
N ILE A 179 -2.63 17.33 -4.94
CA ILE A 179 -3.41 16.11 -4.68
C ILE A 179 -4.84 16.46 -4.25
N LEU A 180 -5.00 17.35 -3.26
CA LEU A 180 -6.31 17.78 -2.78
C LEU A 180 -7.13 18.49 -3.87
N THR A 181 -6.50 19.30 -4.70
CA THR A 181 -7.18 20.01 -5.79
C THR A 181 -7.73 19.03 -6.84
N ALA A 182 -6.95 18.01 -7.17
CA ALA A 182 -7.33 17.02 -8.17
C ALA A 182 -8.40 16.02 -7.66
N LEU A 183 -8.34 15.66 -6.36
CA LEU A 183 -9.05 14.48 -5.87
C LEU A 183 -10.18 14.76 -4.88
N LYS A 184 -10.20 15.89 -4.16
CA LYS A 184 -11.15 16.16 -3.07
C LYS A 184 -12.65 16.13 -3.46
N ASN A 185 -12.95 16.36 -4.73
CA ASN A 185 -14.32 16.37 -5.25
C ASN A 185 -14.60 15.17 -6.17
N HIS A 186 -13.68 14.22 -6.27
CA HIS A 186 -13.85 13.06 -7.12
C HIS A 186 -14.83 12.07 -6.47
N ALA A 187 -15.82 11.58 -7.24
CA ALA A 187 -16.93 10.77 -6.73
C ALA A 187 -16.49 9.44 -6.06
N HIS A 188 -15.33 8.92 -6.44
CA HIS A 188 -14.77 7.67 -5.92
C HIS A 188 -13.68 7.89 -4.86
N VAL A 189 -13.40 9.12 -4.43
CA VAL A 189 -12.28 9.41 -3.53
C VAL A 189 -12.75 9.93 -2.18
N GLU A 190 -12.28 9.28 -1.12
CA GLU A 190 -12.37 9.72 0.27
C GLU A 190 -10.98 10.16 0.74
N ILE A 191 -10.87 11.32 1.42
CA ILE A 191 -9.60 11.85 1.91
C ILE A 191 -9.70 12.19 3.39
N HIS A 192 -8.73 11.71 4.17
CA HIS A 192 -8.53 12.12 5.55
C HIS A 192 -7.15 12.73 5.73
N THR A 193 -7.10 13.92 6.31
CA THR A 193 -5.86 14.59 6.70
C THR A 193 -5.61 14.43 8.19
N TYR A 194 -4.34 14.44 8.59
CA TYR A 194 -3.88 14.25 9.96
C TYR A 194 -3.01 15.43 10.38
N PRO A 195 -3.62 16.45 11.05
CA PRO A 195 -2.91 17.64 11.48
C PRO A 195 -1.76 17.33 12.45
N GLY A 196 -0.61 17.95 12.22
CA GLY A 196 0.58 17.75 13.03
C GLY A 196 1.25 16.38 12.91
N ARG A 197 0.84 15.56 11.94
CA ARG A 197 1.48 14.27 11.65
C ARG A 197 2.49 14.40 10.54
N ASP A 198 3.67 13.80 10.76
CA ASP A 198 4.72 13.66 9.76
C ASP A 198 4.58 12.29 9.04
N HIS A 199 5.44 12.08 8.06
CA HIS A 199 5.52 10.86 7.26
C HIS A 199 5.56 9.60 8.12
N ALA A 200 4.89 8.54 7.67
CA ALA A 200 4.85 7.24 8.36
C ALA A 200 4.25 7.26 9.79
N PHE A 201 3.35 8.19 10.10
CA PHE A 201 2.70 8.27 11.42
C PHE A 201 1.98 6.99 11.86
N SER A 202 1.63 6.12 10.92
CA SER A 202 0.94 4.84 11.18
C SER A 202 1.88 3.64 11.26
N ARG A 203 3.19 3.80 10.99
CA ARG A 203 4.17 2.70 11.03
C ARG A 203 4.56 2.37 12.47
N THR A 204 4.11 1.21 12.95
CA THR A 204 4.43 0.70 14.29
C THR A 204 5.94 0.63 14.51
N GLY A 205 6.42 1.23 15.58
CA GLY A 205 7.84 1.27 15.95
C GLY A 205 8.70 2.29 15.19
N GLY A 206 8.12 3.05 14.24
CA GLY A 206 8.82 4.12 13.54
C GLY A 206 8.92 5.41 14.38
N ASP A 207 9.88 6.27 14.07
CA ASP A 207 10.17 7.51 14.84
C ASP A 207 8.98 8.49 14.87
N HIS A 208 8.15 8.50 13.84
CA HIS A 208 6.97 9.36 13.72
C HIS A 208 5.65 8.68 14.10
N TYR A 209 5.72 7.46 14.65
CA TYR A 209 4.52 6.71 15.03
C TYR A 209 3.66 7.46 16.03
N HIS A 210 2.38 7.62 15.72
CA HIS A 210 1.40 8.23 16.60
C HIS A 210 0.21 7.31 16.82
N ALA A 211 0.17 6.66 17.98
CA ALA A 211 -0.74 5.55 18.26
C ALA A 211 -2.23 5.89 18.05
N GLU A 212 -2.69 7.07 18.48
CA GLU A 212 -4.08 7.48 18.36
C GLU A 212 -4.50 7.69 16.90
N ASP A 213 -3.68 8.44 16.12
CA ASP A 213 -3.99 8.70 14.72
C ASP A 213 -3.77 7.46 13.84
N ALA A 214 -2.80 6.60 14.18
CA ALA A 214 -2.61 5.30 13.54
C ALA A 214 -3.83 4.38 13.74
N ALA A 215 -4.36 4.31 14.96
CA ALA A 215 -5.57 3.55 15.27
C ALA A 215 -6.79 4.11 14.52
N LYS A 216 -6.97 5.43 14.49
CA LYS A 216 -8.05 6.10 13.77
C LYS A 216 -7.96 5.88 12.26
N ALA A 217 -6.75 5.93 11.68
CA ALA A 217 -6.54 5.63 10.26
C ALA A 217 -6.86 4.16 9.94
N ALA A 218 -6.44 3.23 10.81
CA ALA A 218 -6.74 1.81 10.66
C ALA A 218 -8.26 1.53 10.75
N GLU A 219 -8.98 2.15 11.70
CA GLU A 219 -10.44 2.04 11.81
C GLU A 219 -11.14 2.48 10.52
N ARG A 220 -10.76 3.63 9.95
CA ARG A 220 -11.28 4.13 8.68
C ARG A 220 -10.99 3.19 7.52
N THR A 221 -9.77 2.67 7.46
CA THR A 221 -9.34 1.69 6.45
C THR A 221 -10.17 0.41 6.52
N PHE A 222 -10.36 -0.15 7.72
CA PHE A 222 -11.17 -1.36 7.87
C PHE A 222 -12.65 -1.12 7.55
N ALA A 223 -13.22 0.02 7.95
CA ALA A 223 -14.58 0.40 7.59
C ALA A 223 -14.75 0.56 6.07
N PHE A 224 -13.77 1.18 5.41
CA PHE A 224 -13.73 1.35 3.97
C PHE A 224 -13.66 0.01 3.23
N PHE A 225 -12.77 -0.89 3.62
CA PHE A 225 -12.69 -2.23 3.01
C PHE A 225 -13.95 -3.05 3.27
N LYS A 226 -14.49 -3.02 4.49
CA LYS A 226 -15.74 -3.71 4.81
C LYS A 226 -16.91 -3.23 3.96
N THR A 227 -16.98 -1.94 3.67
CA THR A 227 -18.07 -1.37 2.84
C THR A 227 -17.93 -1.78 1.38
N ASN A 228 -16.72 -1.84 0.85
CA ASN A 228 -16.48 -2.01 -0.59
C ASN A 228 -16.16 -3.46 -1.00
N LEU A 229 -15.58 -4.25 -0.09
CA LEU A 229 -15.18 -5.64 -0.37
C LEU A 229 -16.12 -6.68 0.27
N GLY A 230 -16.76 -6.35 1.37
CA GLY A 230 -17.64 -7.25 2.13
C GLY A 230 -16.98 -7.80 3.37
#